data_8d19d1a39e5ab2dd459164e1d20130d2
#
_entry.id   8d19d1a39e5ab2dd459164e1d20130d2
#
_cell.length_a   1.000
_cell.length_b   1.000
_cell.length_c   1.000
_cell.angle_alpha   90.00
_cell.angle_beta   90.00
_cell.angle_gamma   90.00
#
_symmetry.space_group_name_H-M   'P 1'
#
loop_
_entity.id
_entity.type
_entity.pdbx_description
1 polymer ?
#
loop_
_entity_poly.entity_id
_entity_poly.type
_entity_poly.pdbx_seq_one_letter_code
_entity_poly.pdbx_strand_id
1 'polypeptide(L)'
;MKKIGVITINDFNNYGNRLQCYAVQCCLESMGHVVENIFNTYSCDGFMVNSGRKLIRQMRDFRRRNIVAARKQNFAEFNQNIRFSKDRIINGRFDHKLSDRYDFFITGSDQVWNPYDSGRSEIDFLTFASEEKRISFSASMGVEKIPDQMREKYREYLKDYHRISVREETAKMIIEELIGRTDIEVLVDPTMLLTAKEWEKVSVKPGIPYNSRYILAYFLGGLGTRAAVIKSIAEKYSCEMIDIYDMNSVFYTCGPQHFLELEKNAFLICTDSFHSAVFAFLFNRPFIVFDRENTKFNMDSRMETFLSKFGLQQSKYRVDRDVDQYFNWDYTAGYETLEKEREKARRFLANALS
;
A
#
# COMPACT_ATOMS: atom_id res chain seq x y z
N MET A 1 20.36 13.80 -14.06
CA MET A 1 19.51 12.63 -14.37
C MET A 1 20.20 11.40 -13.80
N LYS A 2 19.55 10.61 -12.94
CA LYS A 2 20.06 9.39 -12.31
C LYS A 2 19.23 8.21 -12.76
N LYS A 3 19.81 7.01 -12.78
CA LYS A 3 19.08 5.75 -12.99
C LYS A 3 18.82 5.08 -11.65
N ILE A 4 17.55 4.87 -11.29
CA ILE A 4 17.12 4.43 -9.97
C ILE A 4 16.41 3.07 -10.07
N GLY A 5 16.87 2.11 -9.28
CA GLY A 5 16.22 0.81 -9.10
C GLY A 5 15.30 0.84 -7.88
N VAL A 6 14.02 0.51 -8.05
CA VAL A 6 13.05 0.47 -6.94
C VAL A 6 12.79 -0.98 -6.54
N ILE A 7 12.96 -1.28 -5.25
CA ILE A 7 12.60 -2.56 -4.62
C ILE A 7 11.40 -2.32 -3.71
N THR A 8 10.31 -3.01 -3.97
CA THR A 8 9.11 -2.97 -3.12
C THR A 8 8.41 -4.32 -3.15
N ILE A 9 7.34 -4.44 -2.37
CA ILE A 9 6.51 -5.65 -2.38
C ILE A 9 5.87 -5.83 -3.76
N ASN A 10 6.05 -6.98 -4.38
CA ASN A 10 5.48 -7.30 -5.69
C ASN A 10 4.23 -8.19 -5.56
N ASP A 11 3.26 -7.76 -4.78
CA ASP A 11 1.95 -8.42 -4.71
C ASP A 11 1.05 -7.92 -5.85
N PHE A 12 0.87 -8.78 -6.85
CA PHE A 12 0.02 -8.50 -8.01
C PHE A 12 -1.49 -8.69 -7.73
N ASN A 13 -1.90 -8.73 -6.48
CA ASN A 13 -3.29 -8.86 -6.07
C ASN A 13 -3.71 -7.84 -5.00
N ASN A 14 -2.80 -6.93 -4.62
CA ASN A 14 -3.03 -5.88 -3.62
C ASN A 14 -3.06 -4.50 -4.31
N TYR A 15 -4.18 -3.79 -4.19
CA TYR A 15 -4.37 -2.47 -4.79
C TYR A 15 -3.32 -1.46 -4.33
N GLY A 16 -3.22 -1.26 -3.01
CA GLY A 16 -2.30 -0.29 -2.43
C GLY A 16 -0.86 -0.55 -2.82
N ASN A 17 -0.47 -1.82 -2.87
CA ASN A 17 0.86 -2.21 -3.27
C ASN A 17 1.20 -1.79 -4.72
N ARG A 18 0.27 -1.96 -5.67
CA ARG A 18 0.50 -1.53 -7.05
C ARG A 18 0.46 -0.02 -7.20
N LEU A 19 -0.47 0.63 -6.51
CA LEU A 19 -0.63 2.08 -6.57
C LEU A 19 0.57 2.82 -5.95
N GLN A 20 1.11 2.36 -4.80
CA GLN A 20 2.31 2.98 -4.25
C GLN A 20 3.54 2.78 -5.15
N CYS A 21 3.67 1.59 -5.79
CA CYS A 21 4.75 1.32 -6.73
C CYS A 21 4.72 2.30 -7.93
N TYR A 22 3.53 2.51 -8.51
CA TYR A 22 3.30 3.49 -9.56
C TYR A 22 3.60 4.92 -9.10
N ALA A 23 3.17 5.29 -7.89
CA ALA A 23 3.39 6.62 -7.34
C ALA A 23 4.87 6.95 -7.10
N VAL A 24 5.66 6.00 -6.58
CA VAL A 24 7.12 6.15 -6.44
C VAL A 24 7.76 6.43 -7.81
N GLN A 25 7.40 5.63 -8.82
CA GLN A 25 7.91 5.84 -10.18
C GLN A 25 7.56 7.23 -10.70
N CYS A 26 6.29 7.63 -10.66
CA CYS A 26 5.85 8.94 -11.15
C CYS A 26 6.54 10.10 -10.44
N CYS A 27 6.69 10.00 -9.11
CA CYS A 27 7.36 11.03 -8.33
C CYS A 27 8.82 11.21 -8.77
N LEU A 28 9.58 10.14 -8.87
CA LEU A 28 10.99 10.19 -9.27
C LEU A 28 11.19 10.59 -10.75
N GLU A 29 10.29 10.13 -11.64
CA GLU A 29 10.30 10.54 -13.05
C GLU A 29 9.98 12.04 -13.21
N SER A 30 9.06 12.59 -12.38
CA SER A 30 8.77 14.03 -12.37
C SER A 30 9.96 14.90 -11.92
N MET A 31 10.90 14.30 -11.18
CA MET A 31 12.17 14.91 -10.77
C MET A 31 13.28 14.75 -11.82
N GLY A 32 12.98 14.17 -12.99
CA GLY A 32 13.91 14.01 -14.12
C GLY A 32 14.83 12.79 -14.02
N HIS A 33 14.46 11.77 -13.26
CA HIS A 33 15.21 10.52 -13.13
C HIS A 33 14.65 9.41 -14.04
N VAL A 34 15.48 8.42 -14.34
CA VAL A 34 15.06 7.17 -14.99
C VAL A 34 14.80 6.13 -13.93
N VAL A 35 13.59 5.59 -13.87
CA VAL A 35 13.15 4.69 -12.80
C VAL A 35 12.76 3.33 -13.36
N GLU A 36 13.26 2.27 -12.75
CA GLU A 36 12.88 0.90 -13.04
C GLU A 36 12.54 0.15 -11.76
N ASN A 37 11.38 -0.49 -11.74
CA ASN A 37 10.97 -1.36 -10.63
C ASN A 37 11.60 -2.73 -10.83
N ILE A 38 12.43 -3.18 -9.90
CA ILE A 38 13.11 -4.46 -9.96
C ILE A 38 12.19 -5.52 -9.35
N PHE A 39 11.86 -6.54 -10.13
CA PHE A 39 11.03 -7.63 -9.67
C PHE A 39 11.80 -8.46 -8.63
N ASN A 40 11.32 -8.43 -7.40
CA ASN A 40 11.85 -9.20 -6.27
C ASN A 40 10.79 -10.20 -5.81
N THR A 41 11.10 -11.50 -5.82
CA THR A 41 10.19 -12.54 -5.37
C THR A 41 10.91 -13.63 -4.60
N TYR A 42 10.30 -14.04 -3.50
CA TYR A 42 10.62 -15.26 -2.79
C TYR A 42 9.53 -16.29 -3.08
N SER A 43 9.87 -17.37 -3.77
CA SER A 43 8.99 -18.52 -3.81
C SER A 43 9.11 -19.23 -2.46
N CYS A 44 8.02 -19.28 -1.70
CA CYS A 44 7.92 -20.21 -0.58
C CYS A 44 7.82 -21.63 -1.15
N ASP A 45 8.94 -22.17 -1.62
CA ASP A 45 9.06 -23.58 -1.94
C ASP A 45 9.01 -24.39 -0.63
N GLY A 46 7.80 -24.79 -0.24
CA GLY A 46 7.61 -25.54 1.02
C GLY A 46 6.16 -25.82 1.38
N PHE A 47 5.20 -25.22 0.70
CA PHE A 47 3.81 -25.60 0.90
C PHE A 47 3.44 -26.76 -0.03
N MET A 48 3.79 -27.98 0.36
CA MET A 48 3.17 -29.19 -0.18
C MET A 48 1.68 -29.16 0.14
N VAL A 49 0.88 -28.61 -0.78
CA VAL A 49 -0.58 -28.71 -0.72
C VAL A 49 -0.96 -30.16 -0.90
N ASN A 50 -1.48 -30.75 0.18
CA ASN A 50 -2.02 -32.10 0.21
C ASN A 50 -2.91 -32.37 -1.02
N SER A 51 -2.47 -33.25 -1.91
CA SER A 51 -3.05 -33.52 -3.23
C SER A 51 -4.51 -34.02 -3.20
N GLY A 52 -4.96 -34.62 -2.10
CA GLY A 52 -6.32 -35.14 -1.97
C GLY A 52 -7.40 -34.07 -1.78
N ARG A 53 -7.07 -32.91 -1.20
CA ARG A 53 -8.01 -31.78 -1.08
C ARG A 53 -8.13 -30.94 -2.36
N LYS A 54 -7.19 -31.10 -3.27
CA LYS A 54 -7.12 -30.36 -4.55
C LYS A 54 -8.23 -30.78 -5.52
N LEU A 55 -8.61 -32.07 -5.54
CA LEU A 55 -9.62 -32.59 -6.48
C LEU A 55 -11.04 -32.13 -6.17
N ILE A 56 -11.45 -32.12 -4.90
CA ILE A 56 -12.79 -31.69 -4.46
C ILE A 56 -12.92 -30.15 -4.59
N ARG A 57 -11.82 -29.41 -4.37
CA ARG A 57 -11.74 -27.97 -4.59
C ARG A 57 -11.82 -27.60 -6.09
N GLN A 58 -11.34 -28.46 -6.99
CA GLN A 58 -11.34 -28.22 -8.44
C GLN A 58 -12.74 -28.27 -9.07
N MET A 59 -13.68 -29.05 -8.55
CA MET A 59 -15.04 -29.16 -9.12
C MET A 59 -16.01 -28.04 -8.66
N ARG A 60 -15.78 -27.43 -7.51
CA ARG A 60 -16.55 -26.27 -7.00
C ARG A 60 -16.20 -24.92 -7.66
N ASP A 61 -15.15 -24.86 -8.48
CA ASP A 61 -14.42 -23.62 -8.73
C ASP A 61 -14.38 -23.09 -10.16
N PHE A 62 -15.18 -23.59 -11.10
CA PHE A 62 -15.11 -23.06 -12.49
C PHE A 62 -15.48 -21.56 -12.54
N ARG A 63 -16.52 -21.15 -11.79
CA ARG A 63 -16.93 -19.73 -11.70
C ARG A 63 -15.89 -18.88 -10.98
N ARG A 64 -15.31 -19.40 -9.90
CA ARG A 64 -14.22 -18.74 -9.15
C ARG A 64 -12.93 -18.60 -9.97
N ARG A 65 -12.60 -19.57 -10.82
CA ARG A 65 -11.45 -19.51 -11.70
C ARG A 65 -11.54 -18.34 -12.67
N ASN A 66 -12.70 -18.11 -13.27
CA ASN A 66 -12.90 -17.00 -14.21
C ASN A 66 -12.79 -15.65 -13.49
N ILE A 67 -13.35 -15.51 -12.30
CA ILE A 67 -13.26 -14.29 -11.49
C ILE A 67 -11.79 -13.99 -11.11
N VAL A 68 -11.06 -14.99 -10.62
CA VAL A 68 -9.64 -14.85 -10.26
C VAL A 68 -8.78 -14.56 -11.50
N ALA A 69 -9.08 -15.19 -12.64
CA ALA A 69 -8.37 -14.93 -13.90
C ALA A 69 -8.62 -13.49 -14.38
N ALA A 70 -9.87 -13.02 -14.36
CA ALA A 70 -10.21 -11.65 -14.73
C ALA A 70 -9.55 -10.61 -13.81
N ARG A 71 -9.51 -10.88 -12.48
CA ARG A 71 -8.76 -10.03 -11.54
C ARG A 71 -7.28 -9.95 -11.91
N LYS A 72 -6.64 -11.09 -12.15
CA LYS A 72 -5.23 -11.15 -12.55
C LYS A 72 -4.97 -10.38 -13.85
N GLN A 73 -5.88 -10.49 -14.81
CA GLN A 73 -5.79 -9.75 -16.07
C GLN A 73 -5.87 -8.23 -15.83
N ASN A 74 -6.83 -7.76 -15.04
CA ASN A 74 -6.99 -6.33 -14.73
C ASN A 74 -5.80 -5.77 -13.95
N PHE A 75 -5.19 -6.57 -13.05
CA PHE A 75 -3.93 -6.18 -12.40
C PHE A 75 -2.76 -6.13 -13.37
N ALA A 76 -2.67 -7.10 -14.30
CA ALA A 76 -1.63 -7.12 -15.34
C ALA A 76 -1.77 -5.93 -16.29
N GLU A 77 -3.00 -5.51 -16.60
CA GLU A 77 -3.29 -4.32 -17.38
C GLU A 77 -2.78 -3.05 -16.67
N PHE A 78 -3.11 -2.87 -15.40
CA PHE A 78 -2.58 -1.75 -14.63
C PHE A 78 -1.04 -1.75 -14.57
N ASN A 79 -0.42 -2.92 -14.45
CA ASN A 79 1.02 -3.06 -14.38
C ASN A 79 1.74 -2.58 -15.66
N GLN A 80 1.03 -2.38 -16.77
CA GLN A 80 1.61 -1.76 -17.99
C GLN A 80 2.01 -0.28 -17.76
N ASN A 81 1.45 0.37 -16.73
CA ASN A 81 1.85 1.71 -16.31
C ASN A 81 3.13 1.72 -15.46
N ILE A 82 3.59 0.56 -15.00
CA ILE A 82 4.79 0.42 -14.16
C ILE A 82 5.94 -0.08 -15.02
N ARG A 83 7.04 0.66 -15.04
CA ARG A 83 8.25 0.25 -15.77
C ARG A 83 9.01 -0.76 -14.95
N PHE A 84 8.96 -2.02 -15.36
CA PHE A 84 9.76 -3.08 -14.76
C PHE A 84 11.13 -3.19 -15.45
N SER A 85 12.16 -3.39 -14.62
CA SER A 85 13.49 -3.75 -15.09
C SER A 85 13.51 -5.12 -15.77
N LYS A 86 14.49 -5.31 -16.66
CA LYS A 86 14.85 -6.65 -17.15
C LYS A 86 15.54 -7.47 -16.05
N ASP A 87 16.19 -6.80 -15.11
CA ASP A 87 16.81 -7.42 -13.95
C ASP A 87 15.74 -7.93 -12.99
N ARG A 88 15.99 -9.12 -12.45
CA ARG A 88 15.08 -9.77 -11.51
C ARG A 88 15.87 -10.36 -10.35
N ILE A 89 15.27 -10.33 -9.18
CA ILE A 89 15.76 -11.00 -7.99
C ILE A 89 14.78 -12.14 -7.67
N ILE A 90 15.24 -13.39 -7.77
CA ILE A 90 14.41 -14.58 -7.54
C ILE A 90 15.05 -15.42 -6.44
N ASN A 91 14.35 -15.60 -5.32
CA ASN A 91 14.84 -16.32 -4.14
C ASN A 91 16.22 -15.81 -3.68
N GLY A 92 16.40 -14.49 -3.64
CA GLY A 92 17.66 -13.84 -3.26
C GLY A 92 18.76 -13.93 -4.31
N ARG A 93 18.52 -14.56 -5.46
CA ARG A 93 19.50 -14.69 -6.54
C ARG A 93 19.34 -13.56 -7.55
N PHE A 94 20.41 -12.90 -7.86
CA PHE A 94 20.49 -11.78 -8.80
C PHE A 94 21.85 -11.77 -9.51
N ASP A 95 21.95 -11.02 -10.60
CA ASP A 95 23.23 -10.78 -11.27
C ASP A 95 24.14 -9.92 -10.35
N HIS A 96 25.34 -10.39 -10.08
CA HIS A 96 26.33 -9.71 -9.23
C HIS A 96 26.66 -8.28 -9.72
N LYS A 97 26.44 -7.96 -11.00
CA LYS A 97 26.60 -6.62 -11.57
C LYS A 97 25.34 -5.73 -11.39
N LEU A 98 24.30 -6.19 -10.71
CA LEU A 98 23.06 -5.42 -10.53
C LEU A 98 23.34 -4.05 -9.90
N SER A 99 24.20 -4.02 -8.87
CA SER A 99 24.56 -2.78 -8.18
C SER A 99 25.23 -1.73 -9.10
N ASP A 100 25.95 -2.18 -10.13
CA ASP A 100 26.68 -1.29 -11.05
C ASP A 100 25.77 -0.61 -12.09
N ARG A 101 24.56 -1.16 -12.30
CA ARG A 101 23.64 -0.68 -13.33
C ARG A 101 22.76 0.48 -12.92
N TYR A 102 22.77 0.83 -11.64
CA TYR A 102 21.95 1.89 -11.07
C TYR A 102 22.82 2.85 -10.23
N ASP A 103 22.46 4.13 -10.29
CA ASP A 103 23.10 5.16 -9.45
C ASP A 103 22.65 5.01 -7.99
N PHE A 104 21.34 4.73 -7.79
CA PHE A 104 20.72 4.52 -6.47
C PHE A 104 19.71 3.40 -6.50
N PHE A 105 19.48 2.83 -5.32
CA PHE A 105 18.37 1.93 -5.06
C PHE A 105 17.44 2.52 -4.01
N ILE A 106 16.14 2.43 -4.25
CA ILE A 106 15.12 2.87 -3.29
C ILE A 106 14.30 1.66 -2.85
N THR A 107 14.23 1.42 -1.54
CA THR A 107 13.25 0.50 -0.97
C THR A 107 12.06 1.24 -0.41
N GLY A 108 10.90 0.67 -0.55
CA GLY A 108 9.64 1.22 -0.03
C GLY A 108 8.70 1.59 -1.17
N SER A 109 7.57 2.06 -0.86
CA SER A 109 6.86 2.13 0.42
C SER A 109 6.27 0.76 0.81
N ASP A 110 5.19 0.76 1.60
CA ASP A 110 4.52 -0.42 2.15
C ASP A 110 5.37 -1.16 3.20
N GLN A 111 4.89 -2.30 3.70
CA GLN A 111 5.48 -3.05 4.81
C GLN A 111 6.72 -3.86 4.40
N VAL A 112 7.63 -3.24 3.65
CA VAL A 112 8.86 -3.88 3.17
C VAL A 112 9.77 -4.35 4.31
N TRP A 113 9.62 -3.79 5.51
CA TRP A 113 10.41 -4.12 6.70
C TRP A 113 9.60 -4.77 7.81
N ASN A 114 8.44 -5.40 7.48
CA ASN A 114 7.63 -6.09 8.48
C ASN A 114 8.30 -7.39 8.92
N PRO A 115 8.66 -7.55 10.22
CA PRO A 115 9.37 -8.74 10.71
C PRO A 115 8.52 -10.02 10.71
N TYR A 116 7.20 -9.89 10.57
CA TYR A 116 6.28 -11.03 10.55
C TYR A 116 5.87 -11.47 9.14
N ASP A 117 6.29 -10.75 8.11
CA ASP A 117 6.05 -11.15 6.73
C ASP A 117 7.17 -12.08 6.23
N SER A 118 6.84 -13.36 6.09
CA SER A 118 7.78 -14.39 5.62
C SER A 118 8.28 -14.19 4.18
N GLY A 119 7.66 -13.29 3.42
CA GLY A 119 8.10 -12.88 2.09
C GLY A 119 9.19 -11.81 2.10
N ARG A 120 9.64 -11.34 3.26
CA ARG A 120 10.67 -10.30 3.40
C ARG A 120 12.05 -10.89 3.64
N SER A 121 13.06 -10.19 3.14
CA SER A 121 14.45 -10.66 3.18
C SER A 121 15.43 -9.48 3.22
N GLU A 122 16.73 -9.79 3.28
CA GLU A 122 17.81 -8.81 3.16
C GLU A 122 17.74 -7.96 1.88
N ILE A 123 17.12 -8.47 0.83
CA ILE A 123 16.94 -7.72 -0.43
C ILE A 123 16.04 -6.50 -0.24
N ASP A 124 15.03 -6.62 0.61
CA ASP A 124 14.14 -5.51 0.94
C ASP A 124 14.85 -4.40 1.75
N PHE A 125 16.04 -4.72 2.29
CA PHE A 125 16.96 -3.78 2.93
C PHE A 125 18.12 -3.34 2.01
N LEU A 126 18.07 -3.67 0.71
CA LEU A 126 19.06 -3.28 -0.30
C LEU A 126 20.50 -3.73 0.02
N THR A 127 20.68 -4.82 0.78
CA THR A 127 22.00 -5.27 1.23
C THR A 127 22.95 -5.68 0.10
N PHE A 128 22.41 -5.90 -1.09
CA PHE A 128 23.15 -6.21 -2.32
C PHE A 128 23.82 -4.98 -2.96
N ALA A 129 23.40 -3.77 -2.59
CA ALA A 129 23.95 -2.53 -3.10
C ALA A 129 25.00 -1.96 -2.13
N SER A 130 25.92 -1.12 -2.63
CA SER A 130 26.82 -0.36 -1.78
C SER A 130 26.06 0.68 -0.94
N GLU A 131 26.62 1.03 0.20
CA GLU A 131 25.96 1.81 1.25
C GLU A 131 25.44 3.16 0.76
N GLU A 132 26.28 3.87 0.00
CA GLU A 132 25.97 5.18 -0.58
C GLU A 132 24.83 5.18 -1.59
N LYS A 133 24.42 3.99 -2.07
CA LYS A 133 23.32 3.83 -3.02
C LYS A 133 22.00 3.45 -2.35
N ARG A 134 21.99 3.17 -1.04
CA ARG A 134 20.80 2.67 -0.33
C ARG A 134 19.96 3.80 0.22
N ILE A 135 18.73 3.93 -0.26
CA ILE A 135 17.75 4.92 0.21
C ILE A 135 16.47 4.17 0.58
N SER A 136 15.88 4.50 1.71
CA SER A 136 14.50 4.10 1.96
C SER A 136 13.54 5.27 1.79
N PHE A 137 12.42 5.03 1.12
CA PHE A 137 11.41 6.04 0.89
C PHE A 137 10.06 5.61 1.44
N SER A 138 9.67 6.20 2.57
CA SER A 138 8.45 5.87 3.30
C SER A 138 8.29 4.38 3.58
N ALA A 139 9.40 3.68 3.89
CA ALA A 139 9.37 2.27 4.24
C ALA A 139 8.56 2.06 5.53
N SER A 140 7.85 0.94 5.64
CA SER A 140 7.02 0.64 6.80
C SER A 140 7.40 -0.69 7.44
N MET A 141 7.40 -0.71 8.76
CA MET A 141 7.51 -1.92 9.57
C MET A 141 6.13 -2.50 9.91
N GLY A 142 5.14 -1.63 10.10
CA GLY A 142 3.77 -2.02 10.44
C GLY A 142 3.64 -2.75 11.77
N VAL A 143 4.58 -2.54 12.71
CA VAL A 143 4.63 -3.16 14.03
C VAL A 143 5.04 -2.14 15.08
N GLU A 144 4.70 -2.41 16.35
CA GLU A 144 5.09 -1.54 17.47
C GLU A 144 6.51 -1.84 17.98
N LYS A 145 7.02 -3.05 17.75
CA LYS A 145 8.40 -3.44 18.09
C LYS A 145 8.89 -4.57 17.20
N ILE A 146 10.18 -4.66 17.02
CA ILE A 146 10.85 -5.78 16.38
C ILE A 146 11.06 -6.89 17.41
N PRO A 147 10.81 -8.18 17.08
CA PRO A 147 11.14 -9.30 17.93
C PRO A 147 12.64 -9.30 18.33
N ASP A 148 12.93 -9.59 19.61
CA ASP A 148 14.30 -9.47 20.14
C ASP A 148 15.31 -10.28 19.34
N GLN A 149 14.94 -11.48 18.88
CA GLN A 149 15.80 -12.34 18.06
C GLN A 149 16.09 -11.78 16.65
N MET A 150 15.38 -10.75 16.20
CA MET A 150 15.58 -10.11 14.90
C MET A 150 16.31 -8.75 15.02
N ARG A 151 16.43 -8.19 16.22
CA ARG A 151 16.96 -6.83 16.44
C ARG A 151 18.36 -6.67 15.88
N GLU A 152 19.28 -7.61 16.15
CA GLU A 152 20.66 -7.53 15.64
C GLU A 152 20.70 -7.59 14.11
N LYS A 153 19.91 -8.47 13.51
CA LYS A 153 19.81 -8.56 12.05
C LYS A 153 19.30 -7.26 11.41
N TYR A 154 18.28 -6.63 12.02
CA TYR A 154 17.76 -5.34 11.55
C TYR A 154 18.78 -4.21 11.73
N ARG A 155 19.55 -4.22 12.84
CA ARG A 155 20.64 -3.27 13.05
C ARG A 155 21.66 -3.36 11.92
N GLU A 156 22.14 -4.58 11.61
CA GLU A 156 23.09 -4.80 10.52
C GLU A 156 22.57 -4.34 9.17
N TYR A 157 21.28 -4.51 8.91
CA TYR A 157 20.68 -4.11 7.63
C TYR A 157 20.48 -2.59 7.49
N LEU A 158 20.25 -1.88 8.60
CA LEU A 158 19.85 -0.46 8.59
C LEU A 158 20.99 0.51 8.85
N LYS A 159 22.06 0.09 9.56
CA LYS A 159 23.14 0.98 10.03
C LYS A 159 23.80 1.78 8.91
N ASP A 160 23.95 1.19 7.73
CA ASP A 160 24.75 1.70 6.62
C ASP A 160 23.90 2.29 5.47
N TYR A 161 22.67 2.69 5.76
CA TYR A 161 21.85 3.38 4.77
C TYR A 161 22.35 4.80 4.52
N HIS A 162 22.40 5.20 3.24
CA HIS A 162 22.70 6.59 2.87
C HIS A 162 21.65 7.55 3.43
N ARG A 163 20.35 7.27 3.18
CA ARG A 163 19.22 8.04 3.72
C ARG A 163 18.07 7.13 4.10
N ILE A 164 17.44 7.43 5.24
CA ILE A 164 16.29 6.66 5.73
C ILE A 164 15.10 7.57 5.91
N SER A 165 13.99 7.20 5.25
CA SER A 165 12.67 7.68 5.63
C SER A 165 11.68 6.54 5.80
N VAL A 166 10.76 6.72 6.72
CA VAL A 166 9.72 5.75 7.08
C VAL A 166 8.35 6.39 7.02
N ARG A 167 7.30 5.57 7.06
CA ARG A 167 5.92 6.05 6.93
C ARG A 167 5.24 6.33 8.28
N GLU A 168 5.73 5.76 9.36
CA GLU A 168 5.15 5.88 10.70
C GLU A 168 6.20 6.27 11.76
N GLU A 169 5.77 7.04 12.77
CA GLU A 169 6.60 7.50 13.88
C GLU A 169 7.19 6.32 14.68
N THR A 170 6.41 5.24 14.84
CA THR A 170 6.86 4.02 15.54
C THR A 170 8.08 3.40 14.86
N ALA A 171 8.09 3.32 13.52
CA ALA A 171 9.24 2.79 12.79
C ALA A 171 10.47 3.70 12.96
N LYS A 172 10.30 5.03 12.97
CA LYS A 172 11.37 5.97 13.27
C LYS A 172 11.98 5.70 14.64
N MET A 173 11.16 5.65 15.70
CA MET A 173 11.64 5.38 17.07
C MET A 173 12.40 4.05 17.17
N ILE A 174 11.87 2.99 16.53
CA ILE A 174 12.53 1.68 16.50
C ILE A 174 13.90 1.77 15.84
N ILE A 175 14.03 2.47 14.73
CA ILE A 175 15.30 2.57 13.99
C ILE A 175 16.29 3.44 14.75
N GLU A 176 15.86 4.57 15.31
CA GLU A 176 16.70 5.45 16.14
C GLU A 176 17.28 4.67 17.33
N GLU A 177 16.47 3.87 18.01
CA GLU A 177 16.92 3.00 19.10
C GLU A 177 17.93 1.94 18.63
N LEU A 178 17.68 1.34 17.44
CA LEU A 178 18.51 0.25 16.94
C LEU A 178 19.90 0.72 16.51
N ILE A 179 20.00 1.83 15.78
CA ILE A 179 21.24 2.25 15.10
C ILE A 179 21.81 3.58 15.60
N GLY A 180 21.14 4.27 16.53
CA GLY A 180 21.62 5.53 17.13
C GLY A 180 21.61 6.75 16.19
N ARG A 181 20.95 6.66 15.02
CA ARG A 181 20.81 7.78 14.07
C ARG A 181 19.58 8.60 14.43
N THR A 182 19.66 9.93 14.24
CA THR A 182 18.56 10.88 14.49
C THR A 182 18.06 11.60 13.23
N ASP A 183 18.68 11.31 12.09
CA ASP A 183 18.34 11.92 10.78
C ASP A 183 17.25 11.14 10.01
N ILE A 184 16.44 10.36 10.71
CA ILE A 184 15.37 9.56 10.11
C ILE A 184 14.12 10.42 9.96
N GLU A 185 13.60 10.48 8.74
CA GLU A 185 12.41 11.27 8.45
C GLU A 185 11.15 10.42 8.36
N VAL A 186 10.05 10.93 8.95
CA VAL A 186 8.71 10.35 8.71
C VAL A 186 8.07 11.12 7.57
N LEU A 187 7.76 10.42 6.48
CA LEU A 187 7.18 10.97 5.26
C LEU A 187 5.84 10.31 4.96
N VAL A 188 5.02 10.97 4.18
CA VAL A 188 3.74 10.41 3.72
C VAL A 188 3.95 9.25 2.76
N ASP A 189 2.93 8.40 2.66
CA ASP A 189 2.93 7.34 1.64
C ASP A 189 3.06 7.94 0.23
N PRO A 190 3.84 7.34 -0.67
CA PRO A 190 4.01 7.83 -2.03
C PRO A 190 2.70 8.07 -2.79
N THR A 191 1.63 7.31 -2.49
CA THR A 191 0.32 7.53 -3.10
C THR A 191 -0.23 8.93 -2.84
N MET A 192 0.19 9.59 -1.77
CA MET A 192 -0.21 10.95 -1.42
C MET A 192 0.58 12.03 -2.17
N LEU A 193 1.67 11.68 -2.86
CA LEU A 193 2.48 12.63 -3.64
C LEU A 193 1.83 13.00 -4.95
N LEU A 194 0.97 12.14 -5.49
CA LEU A 194 0.17 12.42 -6.66
C LEU A 194 -1.14 13.10 -6.27
N THR A 195 -1.58 14.03 -7.09
CA THR A 195 -2.86 14.71 -6.93
C THR A 195 -4.02 13.82 -7.38
N ALA A 196 -5.24 14.14 -6.96
CA ALA A 196 -6.45 13.48 -7.44
C ALA A 196 -6.51 13.47 -8.98
N LYS A 197 -6.17 14.59 -9.65
CA LYS A 197 -6.14 14.71 -11.11
C LYS A 197 -5.11 13.78 -11.77
N GLU A 198 -3.97 13.54 -11.12
CA GLU A 198 -2.97 12.60 -11.63
C GLU A 198 -3.45 11.17 -11.51
N TRP A 199 -4.13 10.82 -10.41
CA TRP A 199 -4.75 9.51 -10.23
C TRP A 199 -5.91 9.27 -11.21
N GLU A 200 -6.68 10.29 -11.54
CA GLU A 200 -7.76 10.20 -12.54
C GLU A 200 -7.24 9.78 -13.94
N LYS A 201 -6.01 10.10 -14.30
CA LYS A 201 -5.42 9.73 -15.61
C LYS A 201 -5.28 8.21 -15.79
N VAL A 202 -5.16 7.46 -14.70
CA VAL A 202 -5.03 5.99 -14.71
C VAL A 202 -6.26 5.29 -14.12
N SER A 203 -7.29 6.05 -13.78
CA SER A 203 -8.58 5.56 -13.31
C SER A 203 -9.44 5.12 -14.50
N VAL A 204 -10.08 3.97 -14.40
CA VAL A 204 -10.92 3.41 -15.47
C VAL A 204 -12.23 2.89 -14.87
N LYS A 205 -13.35 3.26 -15.45
CA LYS A 205 -14.66 2.74 -15.02
C LYS A 205 -14.71 1.22 -15.23
N PRO A 206 -15.11 0.43 -14.18
CA PRO A 206 -15.33 -0.99 -14.38
C PRO A 206 -16.40 -1.25 -15.43
N GLY A 207 -16.21 -2.24 -16.28
CA GLY A 207 -17.22 -2.70 -17.25
C GLY A 207 -18.39 -3.47 -16.62
N ILE A 208 -18.64 -3.29 -15.33
CA ILE A 208 -19.64 -3.94 -14.51
C ILE A 208 -20.75 -2.93 -14.25
N PRO A 209 -22.03 -3.23 -14.50
CA PRO A 209 -23.13 -2.35 -14.14
C PRO A 209 -23.22 -2.17 -12.60
N TYR A 210 -23.37 -0.94 -12.14
CA TYR A 210 -23.65 -0.61 -10.74
C TYR A 210 -24.37 0.73 -10.62
N ASN A 211 -25.05 0.94 -9.49
CA ASN A 211 -25.74 2.19 -9.21
C ASN A 211 -24.73 3.32 -9.00
N SER A 212 -25.07 4.53 -9.43
CA SER A 212 -24.24 5.72 -9.20
C SER A 212 -24.12 6.11 -7.72
N ARG A 213 -25.04 5.62 -6.88
CA ARG A 213 -25.01 5.86 -5.42
C ARG A 213 -24.74 4.55 -4.70
N TYR A 214 -23.52 4.40 -4.21
CA TYR A 214 -23.06 3.18 -3.54
C TYR A 214 -22.13 3.49 -2.36
N ILE A 215 -22.11 2.53 -1.42
CA ILE A 215 -21.10 2.44 -0.38
C ILE A 215 -20.02 1.47 -0.87
N LEU A 216 -18.79 1.95 -0.95
CA LEU A 216 -17.65 1.09 -1.22
C LEU A 216 -17.16 0.45 0.07
N ALA A 217 -17.18 -0.87 0.13
CA ALA A 217 -16.63 -1.66 1.22
C ALA A 217 -15.31 -2.32 0.78
N TYR A 218 -14.24 -2.01 1.49
CA TYR A 218 -12.94 -2.63 1.24
C TYR A 218 -12.26 -3.03 2.55
N PHE A 219 -12.31 -4.32 2.87
CA PHE A 219 -11.79 -4.88 4.11
C PHE A 219 -10.83 -6.04 3.82
N LEU A 220 -9.59 -5.94 4.32
CA LEU A 220 -8.53 -6.89 4.03
C LEU A 220 -8.70 -8.26 4.70
N GLY A 221 -9.64 -8.38 5.62
CA GLY A 221 -10.06 -9.65 6.25
C GLY A 221 -11.50 -10.05 5.92
N GLY A 222 -12.14 -9.34 4.96
CA GLY A 222 -13.57 -9.46 4.69
C GLY A 222 -14.41 -8.63 5.67
N LEU A 223 -15.71 -8.53 5.41
CA LEU A 223 -16.63 -7.67 6.18
C LEU A 223 -16.79 -8.08 7.64
N GLY A 224 -16.78 -9.39 7.93
CA GLY A 224 -16.92 -9.90 9.30
C GLY A 224 -18.19 -9.39 10.00
N THR A 225 -18.05 -8.97 11.27
CA THR A 225 -19.15 -8.43 12.08
C THR A 225 -19.63 -7.05 11.59
N ARG A 226 -18.82 -6.35 10.78
CA ARG A 226 -19.11 -5.01 10.22
C ARG A 226 -20.20 -5.04 9.14
N ALA A 227 -20.45 -6.22 8.55
CA ALA A 227 -21.43 -6.38 7.46
C ALA A 227 -22.83 -5.85 7.83
N ALA A 228 -23.29 -6.11 9.04
CA ALA A 228 -24.61 -5.67 9.51
C ALA A 228 -24.69 -4.13 9.61
N VAL A 229 -23.65 -3.51 10.13
CA VAL A 229 -23.57 -2.04 10.26
C VAL A 229 -23.56 -1.38 8.88
N ILE A 230 -22.70 -1.85 7.97
CA ILE A 230 -22.59 -1.28 6.61
C ILE A 230 -23.87 -1.45 5.84
N LYS A 231 -24.53 -2.61 5.98
CA LYS A 231 -25.84 -2.86 5.37
C LYS A 231 -26.91 -1.91 5.88
N SER A 232 -26.98 -1.68 7.20
CA SER A 232 -27.90 -0.72 7.80
C SER A 232 -27.66 0.72 7.27
N ILE A 233 -26.39 1.11 7.09
CA ILE A 233 -26.04 2.39 6.48
C ILE A 233 -26.52 2.44 5.02
N ALA A 234 -26.28 1.38 4.26
CA ALA A 234 -26.70 1.31 2.86
C ALA A 234 -28.24 1.41 2.72
N GLU A 235 -28.99 0.75 3.60
CA GLU A 235 -30.45 0.83 3.65
C GLU A 235 -30.93 2.26 4.00
N LYS A 236 -30.32 2.88 5.04
CA LYS A 236 -30.65 4.27 5.48
C LYS A 236 -30.53 5.27 4.32
N TYR A 237 -29.49 5.13 3.48
CA TYR A 237 -29.23 6.08 2.39
C TYR A 237 -29.66 5.60 1.01
N SER A 238 -30.37 4.46 0.91
CA SER A 238 -30.77 3.84 -0.36
C SER A 238 -29.59 3.67 -1.31
N CYS A 239 -28.47 3.17 -0.80
CA CYS A 239 -27.24 2.91 -1.54
C CYS A 239 -27.10 1.42 -1.87
N GLU A 240 -26.50 1.12 -3.03
CA GLU A 240 -25.93 -0.20 -3.26
C GLU A 240 -24.68 -0.40 -2.38
N MET A 241 -24.44 -1.60 -1.89
CA MET A 241 -23.18 -1.96 -1.21
C MET A 241 -22.28 -2.72 -2.19
N ILE A 242 -21.11 -2.17 -2.47
CA ILE A 242 -20.08 -2.81 -3.32
C ILE A 242 -18.95 -3.29 -2.42
N ASP A 243 -18.84 -4.61 -2.25
CA ASP A 243 -17.66 -5.24 -1.61
C ASP A 243 -16.72 -5.73 -2.70
N ILE A 244 -15.57 -5.03 -2.85
CA ILE A 244 -14.58 -5.37 -3.87
C ILE A 244 -13.62 -6.49 -3.45
N TYR A 245 -13.72 -6.97 -2.21
CA TYR A 245 -12.91 -8.06 -1.69
C TYR A 245 -13.68 -9.37 -1.53
N ASP A 246 -15.00 -9.36 -1.74
CA ASP A 246 -15.81 -10.57 -1.77
C ASP A 246 -15.56 -11.38 -3.05
N MET A 247 -14.97 -12.55 -2.91
CA MET A 247 -14.69 -13.48 -4.02
C MET A 247 -15.96 -14.01 -4.74
N ASN A 248 -17.14 -13.80 -4.18
CA ASN A 248 -18.42 -14.15 -4.83
C ASN A 248 -19.00 -12.97 -5.62
N SER A 249 -18.51 -11.77 -5.40
CA SER A 249 -18.88 -10.56 -6.14
C SER A 249 -18.16 -10.47 -7.47
N VAL A 250 -18.86 -9.98 -8.50
CA VAL A 250 -18.24 -9.62 -9.78
C VAL A 250 -17.22 -8.50 -9.62
N PHE A 251 -17.37 -7.64 -8.61
CA PHE A 251 -16.44 -6.55 -8.31
C PHE A 251 -15.07 -7.04 -7.82
N TYR A 252 -14.97 -8.29 -7.37
CA TYR A 252 -13.66 -8.88 -7.07
C TYR A 252 -12.72 -8.90 -8.28
N THR A 253 -13.25 -8.84 -9.51
CA THR A 253 -12.45 -8.77 -10.73
C THR A 253 -11.75 -7.44 -10.92
N CYS A 254 -12.13 -6.38 -10.20
CA CYS A 254 -11.58 -5.05 -10.33
C CYS A 254 -10.05 -5.02 -10.13
N GLY A 255 -9.34 -4.35 -11.04
CA GLY A 255 -7.92 -4.03 -10.92
C GLY A 255 -7.70 -2.67 -10.23
N PRO A 256 -6.44 -2.25 -10.04
CA PRO A 256 -6.12 -0.97 -9.40
C PRO A 256 -6.75 0.25 -10.08
N GLN A 257 -6.84 0.28 -11.41
CA GLN A 257 -7.49 1.34 -12.17
C GLN A 257 -8.99 1.45 -11.87
N HIS A 258 -9.66 0.30 -11.67
CA HIS A 258 -11.07 0.23 -11.32
C HIS A 258 -11.30 0.59 -9.84
N PHE A 259 -10.38 0.20 -8.96
CA PHE A 259 -10.40 0.59 -7.55
C PHE A 259 -10.38 2.11 -7.40
N LEU A 260 -9.49 2.81 -8.12
CA LEU A 260 -9.42 4.28 -8.12
C LEU A 260 -10.75 4.91 -8.55
N GLU A 261 -11.39 4.37 -9.58
CA GLU A 261 -12.66 4.90 -10.07
C GLU A 261 -13.80 4.68 -9.06
N LEU A 262 -13.81 3.51 -8.39
CA LEU A 262 -14.80 3.21 -7.35
C LEU A 262 -14.57 4.07 -6.10
N GLU A 263 -13.31 4.30 -5.68
CA GLU A 263 -12.98 5.21 -4.58
C GLU A 263 -13.42 6.65 -4.88
N LYS A 264 -13.12 7.13 -6.08
CA LYS A 264 -13.42 8.50 -6.51
C LYS A 264 -14.92 8.82 -6.51
N ASN A 265 -15.77 7.88 -6.84
CA ASN A 265 -17.21 8.11 -7.06
C ASN A 265 -18.09 7.55 -5.93
N ALA A 266 -17.53 6.91 -4.92
CA ALA A 266 -18.30 6.37 -3.79
C ALA A 266 -19.09 7.47 -3.06
N PHE A 267 -20.32 7.17 -2.68
CA PHE A 267 -21.11 7.99 -1.78
C PHE A 267 -20.51 8.00 -0.37
N LEU A 268 -20.06 6.82 0.09
CA LEU A 268 -19.36 6.61 1.35
C LEU A 268 -18.37 5.46 1.17
N ILE A 269 -17.21 5.55 1.80
CA ILE A 269 -16.22 4.48 1.84
C ILE A 269 -16.15 3.91 3.25
N CYS A 270 -16.28 2.59 3.39
CA CYS A 270 -16.12 1.86 4.64
C CYS A 270 -14.92 0.92 4.51
N THR A 271 -13.91 1.07 5.36
CA THR A 271 -12.65 0.34 5.16
C THR A 271 -11.87 0.08 6.46
N ASP A 272 -11.00 -0.94 6.44
CA ASP A 272 -9.88 -1.13 7.38
C ASP A 272 -8.52 -1.00 6.67
N SER A 273 -8.53 -0.57 5.40
CA SER A 273 -7.33 -0.45 4.58
C SER A 273 -6.76 0.96 4.65
N PHE A 274 -5.47 1.06 4.97
CA PHE A 274 -4.74 2.32 4.94
C PHE A 274 -4.86 3.04 3.58
N HIS A 275 -4.62 2.32 2.48
CA HIS A 275 -4.66 2.94 1.15
C HIS A 275 -6.06 3.40 0.72
N SER A 276 -7.11 2.66 1.10
CA SER A 276 -8.48 3.10 0.85
C SER A 276 -8.80 4.40 1.60
N ALA A 277 -8.42 4.51 2.87
CA ALA A 277 -8.58 5.75 3.63
C ALA A 277 -7.79 6.92 3.01
N VAL A 278 -6.56 6.66 2.52
CA VAL A 278 -5.77 7.65 1.78
C VAL A 278 -6.48 8.10 0.51
N PHE A 279 -7.01 7.19 -0.31
CA PHE A 279 -7.70 7.56 -1.54
C PHE A 279 -9.04 8.24 -1.28
N ALA A 280 -9.77 7.85 -0.23
CA ALA A 280 -10.96 8.55 0.21
C ALA A 280 -10.66 10.03 0.51
N PHE A 281 -9.60 10.29 1.27
CA PHE A 281 -9.11 11.64 1.55
C PHE A 281 -8.69 12.37 0.27
N LEU A 282 -7.86 11.78 -0.58
CA LEU A 282 -7.38 12.39 -1.82
C LEU A 282 -8.51 12.77 -2.79
N PHE A 283 -9.55 11.94 -2.88
CA PHE A 283 -10.73 12.18 -3.73
C PHE A 283 -11.84 12.98 -3.05
N ASN A 284 -11.58 13.51 -1.85
CA ASN A 284 -12.57 14.27 -1.08
C ASN A 284 -13.89 13.49 -0.87
N ARG A 285 -13.78 12.23 -0.41
CA ARG A 285 -14.94 11.38 -0.15
C ARG A 285 -15.13 11.16 1.35
N PRO A 286 -16.39 11.13 1.81
CA PRO A 286 -16.69 10.68 3.17
C PRO A 286 -16.20 9.26 3.37
N PHE A 287 -15.59 8.96 4.53
CA PHE A 287 -15.15 7.62 4.81
C PHE A 287 -15.21 7.29 6.31
N ILE A 288 -15.37 6.00 6.58
CA ILE A 288 -15.36 5.43 7.92
C ILE A 288 -14.28 4.36 8.00
N VAL A 289 -13.36 4.55 8.93
CA VAL A 289 -12.29 3.58 9.22
C VAL A 289 -12.74 2.68 10.36
N PHE A 290 -12.78 1.40 10.10
CA PHE A 290 -13.06 0.36 11.11
C PHE A 290 -11.76 -0.28 11.58
N ASP A 291 -11.75 -0.73 12.84
CA ASP A 291 -10.64 -1.52 13.34
C ASP A 291 -10.58 -2.86 12.58
N ARG A 292 -9.37 -3.35 12.35
CA ARG A 292 -9.16 -4.62 11.65
C ARG A 292 -9.50 -5.78 12.57
N GLU A 293 -10.35 -6.70 12.11
CA GLU A 293 -10.68 -7.93 12.84
C GLU A 293 -9.61 -9.01 12.60
N ASN A 294 -9.48 -9.91 13.59
CA ASN A 294 -8.67 -11.13 13.50
C ASN A 294 -7.17 -10.92 13.20
N THR A 295 -6.59 -9.78 13.56
CA THR A 295 -5.15 -9.56 13.47
C THR A 295 -4.47 -9.99 14.77
N LYS A 296 -3.39 -10.79 14.64
CA LYS A 296 -2.54 -11.17 15.78
C LYS A 296 -1.67 -10.01 16.29
N PHE A 297 -1.52 -8.96 15.50
CA PHE A 297 -0.67 -7.82 15.79
C PHE A 297 -1.43 -6.52 15.51
N ASN A 298 -1.24 -5.55 16.38
CA ASN A 298 -1.78 -4.21 16.16
C ASN A 298 -1.05 -3.57 14.97
N MET A 299 -1.76 -3.47 13.83
CA MET A 299 -1.22 -2.88 12.59
C MET A 299 -1.74 -1.45 12.38
N ASP A 300 -2.29 -0.83 13.43
CA ASP A 300 -3.03 0.42 13.34
C ASP A 300 -2.13 1.67 13.33
N SER A 301 -0.85 1.54 13.72
CA SER A 301 0.07 2.70 13.85
C SER A 301 0.14 3.58 12.59
N ARG A 302 0.08 2.99 11.39
CA ARG A 302 0.05 3.73 10.12
C ARG A 302 -1.25 4.51 9.92
N MET A 303 -2.37 3.87 10.24
CA MET A 303 -3.68 4.50 10.16
C MET A 303 -3.78 5.64 11.16
N GLU A 304 -3.33 5.43 12.39
CA GLU A 304 -3.32 6.45 13.43
C GLU A 304 -2.41 7.63 13.08
N THR A 305 -1.20 7.37 12.55
CA THR A 305 -0.30 8.41 12.05
C THR A 305 -0.98 9.23 10.95
N PHE A 306 -1.64 8.58 9.99
CA PHE A 306 -2.36 9.24 8.92
C PHE A 306 -3.53 10.07 9.43
N LEU A 307 -4.43 9.46 10.21
CA LEU A 307 -5.60 10.16 10.73
C LEU A 307 -5.22 11.35 11.61
N SER A 308 -4.21 11.17 12.47
CA SER A 308 -3.73 12.25 13.35
C SER A 308 -3.09 13.39 12.57
N LYS A 309 -2.20 13.07 11.62
CA LYS A 309 -1.44 14.06 10.84
C LYS A 309 -2.36 14.97 10.01
N PHE A 310 -3.46 14.44 9.49
CA PHE A 310 -4.38 15.18 8.63
C PHE A 310 -5.68 15.64 9.31
N GLY A 311 -5.79 15.47 10.64
CA GLY A 311 -6.97 15.90 11.40
C GLY A 311 -8.22 15.07 11.09
N LEU A 312 -8.05 13.77 10.79
CA LEU A 312 -9.11 12.88 10.32
C LEU A 312 -9.56 11.84 11.36
N GLN A 313 -9.22 12.02 12.65
CA GLN A 313 -9.53 11.05 13.72
C GLN A 313 -11.04 10.77 13.84
N GLN A 314 -11.86 11.73 13.46
CA GLN A 314 -13.31 11.61 13.44
C GLN A 314 -13.80 10.60 12.38
N SER A 315 -12.99 10.20 11.39
CA SER A 315 -13.35 9.11 10.46
C SER A 315 -13.33 7.73 11.12
N LYS A 316 -12.73 7.59 12.30
CA LYS A 316 -12.72 6.31 12.99
C LYS A 316 -14.14 5.94 13.44
N TYR A 317 -14.56 4.70 13.14
CA TYR A 317 -15.87 4.20 13.51
C TYR A 317 -16.07 4.20 15.02
N ARG A 318 -17.23 4.67 15.45
CA ARG A 318 -17.68 4.63 16.85
C ARG A 318 -19.14 4.21 16.88
N VAL A 319 -19.45 3.26 17.76
CA VAL A 319 -20.80 2.72 17.92
C VAL A 319 -21.80 3.79 18.35
N ASP A 320 -21.35 4.75 19.17
CA ASP A 320 -22.13 5.85 19.73
C ASP A 320 -22.30 7.07 18.78
N ARG A 321 -21.69 7.02 17.59
CA ARG A 321 -21.74 8.14 16.62
C ARG A 321 -22.80 7.91 15.57
N ASP A 322 -23.67 8.91 15.35
CA ASP A 322 -24.59 8.90 14.23
C ASP A 322 -23.82 8.94 12.91
N VAL A 323 -24.25 8.09 11.98
CA VAL A 323 -23.61 7.97 10.66
C VAL A 323 -23.69 9.28 9.85
N ASP A 324 -24.69 10.13 10.06
CA ASP A 324 -24.80 11.43 9.39
C ASP A 324 -23.61 12.35 9.72
N GLN A 325 -22.98 12.18 10.88
CA GLN A 325 -21.80 12.94 11.24
C GLN A 325 -20.58 12.60 10.40
N TYR A 326 -20.54 11.44 9.71
CA TYR A 326 -19.45 11.11 8.80
C TYR A 326 -19.55 11.78 7.43
N PHE A 327 -20.56 12.57 7.16
CA PHE A 327 -20.71 13.31 5.90
C PHE A 327 -20.37 14.80 6.02
N ASN A 328 -20.19 15.31 7.23
CA ASN A 328 -19.95 16.74 7.48
C ASN A 328 -18.45 17.00 7.69
N TRP A 329 -17.65 16.86 6.63
CA TRP A 329 -16.19 16.99 6.74
C TRP A 329 -15.66 18.17 5.95
N ASP A 330 -14.80 18.92 6.62
CA ASP A 330 -13.93 19.88 5.95
C ASP A 330 -12.49 19.35 5.99
N TYR A 331 -11.98 18.97 4.83
CA TYR A 331 -10.59 18.50 4.68
C TYR A 331 -9.60 19.63 4.38
N THR A 332 -10.01 20.90 4.41
CA THR A 332 -9.16 22.04 4.01
C THR A 332 -7.83 22.06 4.76
N ALA A 333 -7.85 22.00 6.10
CA ALA A 333 -6.63 21.95 6.91
C ALA A 333 -5.77 20.71 6.62
N GLY A 334 -6.41 19.58 6.32
CA GLY A 334 -5.74 18.34 5.90
C GLY A 334 -5.00 18.52 4.57
N TYR A 335 -5.60 19.19 3.60
CA TYR A 335 -4.95 19.47 2.30
C TYR A 335 -3.79 20.47 2.43
N GLU A 336 -3.90 21.49 3.27
CA GLU A 336 -2.77 22.38 3.56
C GLU A 336 -1.59 21.61 4.17
N THR A 337 -1.87 20.68 5.07
CA THR A 337 -0.88 19.79 5.64
C THR A 337 -0.28 18.88 4.57
N LEU A 338 -1.11 18.35 3.67
CA LEU A 338 -0.67 17.47 2.58
C LEU A 338 0.34 18.17 1.66
N GLU A 339 0.11 19.43 1.29
CA GLU A 339 1.08 20.16 0.45
C GLU A 339 2.44 20.32 1.15
N LYS A 340 2.46 20.64 2.43
CA LYS A 340 3.71 20.70 3.22
C LYS A 340 4.42 19.35 3.27
N GLU A 341 3.68 18.26 3.45
CA GLU A 341 4.24 16.91 3.45
C GLU A 341 4.76 16.47 2.06
N ARG A 342 4.09 16.88 0.98
CA ARG A 342 4.57 16.70 -0.39
C ARG A 342 5.89 17.41 -0.64
N GLU A 343 6.01 18.66 -0.21
CA GLU A 343 7.26 19.43 -0.31
C GLU A 343 8.38 18.80 0.52
N LYS A 344 8.07 18.34 1.75
CA LYS A 344 9.01 17.64 2.61
C LYS A 344 9.53 16.37 1.94
N ALA A 345 8.65 15.55 1.37
CA ALA A 345 9.03 14.31 0.69
C ALA A 345 9.89 14.57 -0.56
N ARG A 346 9.53 15.58 -1.39
CA ARG A 346 10.33 15.96 -2.56
C ARG A 346 11.72 16.47 -2.16
N ARG A 347 11.82 17.27 -1.10
CA ARG A 347 13.09 17.76 -0.57
C ARG A 347 13.97 16.61 -0.06
N PHE A 348 13.38 15.66 0.68
CA PHE A 348 14.10 14.45 1.10
C PHE A 348 14.70 13.72 -0.09
N LEU A 349 13.89 13.43 -1.12
CA LEU A 349 14.35 12.74 -2.32
C LEU A 349 15.42 13.54 -3.07
N ALA A 350 15.27 14.85 -3.22
CA ALA A 350 16.27 15.70 -3.87
C ALA A 350 17.63 15.64 -3.15
N ASN A 351 17.62 15.70 -1.81
CA ASN A 351 18.84 15.59 -0.99
C ASN A 351 19.45 14.18 -1.02
N ALA A 352 18.60 13.15 -1.07
CA ALA A 352 19.07 11.76 -1.09
C ALA A 352 19.65 11.34 -2.45
N LEU A 353 19.29 12.01 -3.53
CA LEU A 353 19.68 11.70 -4.90
C LEU A 353 20.72 12.69 -5.46
N SER A 354 21.21 13.59 -4.62
CA SER A 354 22.22 14.61 -4.99
C SER A 354 23.62 14.03 -5.28
#